data_44e47fcdba3b0eef549f946ca5c26364
#
_entry.id   44e47fcdba3b0eef549f946ca5c26364
#
_cell.length_a   1.000
_cell.length_b   1.000
_cell.length_c   1.000
_cell.angle_alpha   90.00
_cell.angle_beta   90.00
_cell.angle_gamma   90.00
#
_symmetry.space_group_name_H-M   'P 1'
#
loop_
_entity.id
_entity.type
_entity.pdbx_description
1 polymer ?
#
loop_
_entity_poly.entity_id
_entity_poly.type
_entity_poly.pdbx_seq_one_letter_code
_entity_poly.pdbx_strand_id
1 'polypeptide(L)'
;MKSWRHQVPVHSPLSAAALLAGISGIARNGSAAARQEARVVGLLSKRYGPREVLLTDSGTTALTAVLIGLLRERRGMPIAVPAYGCYDLATAAEGADATVLFYDLDPLTLAPDLAQVHAALRQGVAAVVVVHPYGYPIDIAEVQRRAAETGALVIEDAAQAACADLDGRPVGTRGSLAVMSFGRGKGLTGGSGGAVLAYDDAGVRILKRATGLLGVPRRGWPELFTIAGQLVFERPSLYALPAALPLLRLGETIYREPRPLRRPTPVSSPVIAATWHLAEREVETRRRNAMRLLSALRWLPGFKTISSPMHARPSYLRLPVLVSPAVRPLASQRGARRLGIMPGYPQPLCDLERFSSRCLNRNGAFPGSRLLVARLCTLPTHGRLRGSDLERLEVWIRTVGGREDGLPITPGDR
;
A
#
# COMPACT_ATOMS: atom_id res chain seq x y z
N MET A 1 2.60 -31.19 17.49
CA MET A 1 1.33 -31.18 16.71
C MET A 1 1.53 -30.42 15.42
N LYS A 2 1.43 -31.07 14.26
CA LYS A 2 1.48 -30.40 12.95
C LYS A 2 0.22 -29.53 12.80
N SER A 3 0.33 -28.23 13.00
CA SER A 3 -0.78 -27.31 12.81
C SER A 3 -1.12 -27.21 11.31
N TRP A 4 -2.33 -27.59 10.94
CA TRP A 4 -2.89 -27.44 9.58
C TRP A 4 -3.15 -25.97 9.20
N ARG A 5 -2.89 -25.02 10.11
CA ARG A 5 -3.15 -23.61 9.91
C ARG A 5 -2.11 -22.99 8.98
N HIS A 6 -2.59 -22.33 7.93
CA HIS A 6 -1.79 -21.53 6.99
C HIS A 6 -2.24 -20.08 7.13
N GLN A 7 -1.37 -19.21 7.61
CA GLN A 7 -1.70 -17.79 7.80
C GLN A 7 -1.78 -17.06 6.46
N VAL A 8 -2.83 -16.22 6.33
CA VAL A 8 -2.88 -15.28 5.21
C VAL A 8 -1.75 -14.25 5.37
N PRO A 9 -1.12 -13.81 4.27
CA PRO A 9 -0.10 -12.77 4.37
C PRO A 9 -0.65 -11.45 4.89
N VAL A 10 -1.88 -11.13 4.51
CA VAL A 10 -2.60 -9.90 4.88
C VAL A 10 -4.08 -10.23 4.97
N HIS A 11 -4.78 -9.60 5.90
CA HIS A 11 -6.23 -9.75 6.08
C HIS A 11 -6.92 -8.40 5.91
N SER A 12 -8.00 -8.36 5.15
CA SER A 12 -8.94 -7.25 5.11
C SER A 12 -10.10 -7.52 6.06
N PRO A 13 -10.48 -6.59 6.94
CA PRO A 13 -11.55 -6.81 7.92
C PRO A 13 -12.91 -6.86 7.22
N LEU A 14 -13.40 -8.05 6.96
CA LEU A 14 -14.69 -8.34 6.34
C LEU A 14 -15.65 -9.05 7.31
N SER A 15 -16.94 -8.84 7.12
CA SER A 15 -18.02 -9.50 7.85
C SER A 15 -19.14 -9.98 6.93
N ALA A 16 -20.01 -10.86 7.42
CA ALA A 16 -21.21 -11.25 6.68
C ALA A 16 -22.12 -10.06 6.39
N ALA A 17 -22.20 -9.09 7.32
CA ALA A 17 -22.93 -7.84 7.10
C ALA A 17 -22.37 -7.01 5.94
N ALA A 18 -21.04 -7.01 5.75
CA ALA A 18 -20.42 -6.35 4.62
C ALA A 18 -20.76 -7.04 3.29
N LEU A 19 -20.82 -8.37 3.26
CA LEU A 19 -21.28 -9.11 2.08
C LEU A 19 -22.75 -8.79 1.74
N LEU A 20 -23.64 -8.81 2.74
CA LEU A 20 -25.04 -8.43 2.56
C LEU A 20 -25.20 -6.98 2.08
N ALA A 21 -24.38 -6.06 2.61
CA ALA A 21 -24.34 -4.69 2.13
C ALA A 21 -23.93 -4.60 0.64
N GLY A 22 -22.93 -5.39 0.23
CA GLY A 22 -22.52 -5.51 -1.17
C GLY A 22 -23.61 -6.08 -2.08
N ILE A 23 -24.31 -7.13 -1.66
CA ILE A 23 -25.46 -7.70 -2.39
C ILE A 23 -26.53 -6.64 -2.56
N SER A 24 -26.90 -5.95 -1.48
CA SER A 24 -27.89 -4.88 -1.54
C SER A 24 -27.47 -3.71 -2.45
N GLY A 25 -26.16 -3.51 -2.60
CA GLY A 25 -25.60 -2.49 -3.51
C GLY A 25 -25.91 -2.76 -4.97
N ILE A 26 -25.87 -4.04 -5.41
CA ILE A 26 -26.22 -4.41 -6.80
C ILE A 26 -27.69 -4.14 -7.10
N ALA A 27 -28.57 -4.36 -6.13
CA ALA A 27 -30.00 -4.14 -6.29
C ALA A 27 -30.40 -2.64 -6.27
N ARG A 28 -29.47 -1.76 -5.88
CA ARG A 28 -29.74 -0.32 -5.74
C ARG A 28 -29.33 0.45 -6.99
N ASN A 29 -30.23 1.24 -7.51
CA ASN A 29 -30.01 2.10 -8.68
C ASN A 29 -30.21 3.58 -8.31
N GLY A 30 -29.69 4.48 -9.16
CA GLY A 30 -29.95 5.92 -9.09
C GLY A 30 -29.62 6.54 -7.72
N SER A 31 -30.59 7.20 -7.10
CA SER A 31 -30.42 7.93 -5.86
C SER A 31 -29.94 7.10 -4.66
N ALA A 32 -30.28 5.81 -4.62
CA ALA A 32 -29.87 4.92 -3.55
C ALA A 32 -28.38 4.55 -3.65
N ALA A 33 -27.84 4.37 -4.85
CA ALA A 33 -26.41 4.19 -5.07
C ALA A 33 -25.63 5.47 -4.71
N ALA A 34 -26.09 6.64 -5.17
CA ALA A 34 -25.50 7.93 -4.85
C ALA A 34 -25.44 8.19 -3.33
N ARG A 35 -26.46 7.81 -2.57
CA ARG A 35 -26.44 7.91 -1.09
C ARG A 35 -25.34 7.05 -0.45
N GLN A 36 -25.04 5.87 -0.99
CA GLN A 36 -23.95 5.03 -0.47
C GLN A 36 -22.57 5.65 -0.78
N GLU A 37 -22.39 6.20 -1.97
CA GLU A 37 -21.18 6.94 -2.32
C GLU A 37 -21.01 8.17 -1.43
N ALA A 38 -22.06 8.98 -1.24
CA ALA A 38 -22.05 10.13 -0.34
C ALA A 38 -21.72 9.75 1.10
N ARG A 39 -22.19 8.59 1.59
CA ARG A 39 -21.83 8.06 2.90
C ARG A 39 -20.32 7.80 3.02
N VAL A 40 -19.71 7.17 2.02
CA VAL A 40 -18.26 6.92 2.00
C VAL A 40 -17.49 8.23 1.93
N VAL A 41 -17.91 9.17 1.09
CA VAL A 41 -17.34 10.52 1.02
C VAL A 41 -17.39 11.18 2.39
N GLY A 42 -18.53 11.13 3.10
CA GLY A 42 -18.69 11.67 4.44
C GLY A 42 -17.76 11.04 5.48
N LEU A 43 -17.55 9.70 5.42
CA LEU A 43 -16.59 8.99 6.29
C LEU A 43 -15.14 9.43 6.02
N LEU A 44 -14.76 9.54 4.74
CA LEU A 44 -13.45 10.03 4.34
C LEU A 44 -13.24 11.50 4.76
N SER A 45 -14.23 12.36 4.52
CA SER A 45 -14.16 13.78 4.91
C SER A 45 -14.04 13.95 6.42
N LYS A 46 -14.78 13.17 7.20
CA LYS A 46 -14.68 13.20 8.66
C LYS A 46 -13.31 12.78 9.18
N ARG A 47 -12.69 11.77 8.56
CA ARG A 47 -11.41 11.23 9.05
C ARG A 47 -10.20 12.01 8.53
N TYR A 48 -10.23 12.42 7.26
CA TYR A 48 -9.07 12.96 6.55
C TYR A 48 -9.17 14.46 6.24
N GLY A 49 -10.35 15.06 6.30
CA GLY A 49 -10.56 16.51 6.11
C GLY A 49 -10.22 17.07 4.73
N PRO A 50 -10.40 16.34 3.61
CA PRO A 50 -10.14 16.89 2.28
C PRO A 50 -11.18 17.95 1.91
N ARG A 51 -10.81 18.84 0.98
CA ARG A 51 -11.76 19.78 0.36
C ARG A 51 -12.70 19.08 -0.62
N GLU A 52 -12.16 18.11 -1.39
CA GLU A 52 -12.94 17.30 -2.33
C GLU A 52 -12.47 15.85 -2.32
N VAL A 53 -13.40 14.93 -2.64
CA VAL A 53 -13.18 13.48 -2.71
C VAL A 53 -13.70 12.95 -4.03
N LEU A 54 -12.91 12.14 -4.72
CA LEU A 54 -13.30 11.38 -5.90
C LEU A 54 -13.19 9.89 -5.61
N LEU A 55 -14.28 9.14 -5.74
CA LEU A 55 -14.27 7.68 -5.63
C LEU A 55 -14.01 7.04 -6.99
N THR A 56 -13.26 5.94 -7.00
CA THR A 56 -12.86 5.18 -8.20
C THR A 56 -13.02 3.68 -7.97
N ASP A 57 -12.90 2.87 -9.03
CA ASP A 57 -13.00 1.40 -8.94
C ASP A 57 -11.74 0.73 -8.35
N SER A 58 -10.62 1.45 -8.26
CA SER A 58 -9.37 0.96 -7.63
C SER A 58 -8.42 2.10 -7.26
N GLY A 59 -7.46 1.84 -6.36
CA GLY A 59 -6.38 2.78 -6.07
C GLY A 59 -5.50 3.08 -7.29
N THR A 60 -5.28 2.09 -8.16
CA THR A 60 -4.54 2.27 -9.43
C THR A 60 -5.27 3.25 -10.34
N THR A 61 -6.60 3.09 -10.51
CA THR A 61 -7.43 4.06 -11.25
C THR A 61 -7.36 5.47 -10.63
N ALA A 62 -7.39 5.56 -9.29
CA ALA A 62 -7.29 6.83 -8.59
C ALA A 62 -5.95 7.54 -8.93
N LEU A 63 -4.84 6.83 -8.82
CA LEU A 63 -3.52 7.40 -9.14
C LEU A 63 -3.41 7.73 -10.64
N THR A 64 -3.82 6.83 -11.54
CA THR A 64 -3.79 7.08 -13.00
C THR A 64 -4.59 8.33 -13.35
N ALA A 65 -5.80 8.48 -12.81
CA ALA A 65 -6.66 9.63 -13.12
C ALA A 65 -6.03 10.96 -12.63
N VAL A 66 -5.40 10.94 -11.43
CA VAL A 66 -4.66 12.09 -10.91
C VAL A 66 -3.49 12.45 -11.82
N LEU A 67 -2.69 11.45 -12.24
CA LEU A 67 -1.55 11.68 -13.11
C LEU A 67 -1.96 12.23 -14.47
N ILE A 68 -3.03 11.70 -15.10
CA ILE A 68 -3.57 12.27 -16.36
C ILE A 68 -4.05 13.69 -16.13
N GLY A 69 -4.80 13.97 -15.07
CA GLY A 69 -5.28 15.30 -14.74
C GLY A 69 -4.16 16.31 -14.57
N LEU A 70 -3.08 15.91 -13.90
CA LEU A 70 -1.87 16.69 -13.67
C LEU A 70 -1.11 16.95 -14.97
N LEU A 71 -0.83 15.92 -15.77
CA LEU A 71 -0.02 16.01 -16.99
C LEU A 71 -0.74 16.75 -18.13
N ARG A 72 -2.06 16.84 -18.09
CA ARG A 72 -2.81 17.76 -18.98
C ARG A 72 -2.54 19.23 -18.65
N GLU A 73 -2.24 19.55 -17.40
CA GLU A 73 -1.85 20.90 -16.96
C GLU A 73 -0.35 21.14 -17.15
N ARG A 74 0.48 20.12 -16.96
CA ARG A 74 1.95 20.18 -16.96
C ARG A 74 2.53 19.25 -18.02
N ARG A 75 2.21 19.54 -19.29
CA ARG A 75 2.59 18.70 -20.43
C ARG A 75 4.11 18.52 -20.52
N GLY A 76 4.53 17.30 -20.79
CA GLY A 76 5.94 16.94 -21.01
C GLY A 76 6.80 16.90 -19.75
N MET A 77 6.27 17.28 -18.57
CA MET A 77 7.02 17.18 -17.33
C MET A 77 6.95 15.74 -16.79
N PRO A 78 8.07 15.17 -16.35
CA PRO A 78 8.07 13.86 -15.72
C PRO A 78 7.47 13.91 -14.31
N ILE A 79 7.20 12.73 -13.73
CA ILE A 79 6.85 12.57 -12.31
C ILE A 79 7.98 11.87 -11.57
N ALA A 80 8.25 12.28 -10.32
CA ALA A 80 9.19 11.57 -9.45
C ALA A 80 8.47 10.47 -8.67
N VAL A 81 8.99 9.24 -8.70
CA VAL A 81 8.42 8.07 -8.00
C VAL A 81 9.52 7.27 -7.32
N PRO A 82 9.26 6.54 -6.22
CA PRO A 82 10.28 5.70 -5.61
C PRO A 82 10.68 4.54 -6.52
N ALA A 83 11.97 4.17 -6.52
CA ALA A 83 12.45 3.03 -7.28
C ALA A 83 12.01 1.68 -6.69
N TYR A 84 11.59 1.64 -5.42
CA TYR A 84 11.03 0.46 -4.77
C TYR A 84 9.58 0.70 -4.34
N GLY A 85 8.65 -0.13 -4.81
CA GLY A 85 7.23 0.01 -4.50
C GLY A 85 6.34 -1.01 -5.17
N CYS A 86 5.04 -0.86 -4.96
CA CYS A 86 4.03 -1.67 -5.64
C CYS A 86 4.08 -1.42 -7.16
N TYR A 87 3.94 -2.48 -7.95
CA TYR A 87 3.90 -2.37 -9.41
C TYR A 87 2.70 -1.57 -9.93
N ASP A 88 1.71 -1.33 -9.09
CA ASP A 88 0.58 -0.43 -9.40
C ASP A 88 1.04 1.02 -9.66
N LEU A 89 2.20 1.45 -9.12
CA LEU A 89 2.80 2.75 -9.45
C LEU A 89 3.22 2.80 -10.92
N ALA A 90 3.89 1.76 -11.41
CA ALA A 90 4.28 1.63 -12.81
C ALA A 90 3.03 1.52 -13.72
N THR A 91 2.05 0.69 -13.31
CA THR A 91 0.77 0.59 -14.04
C THR A 91 0.06 1.94 -14.13
N ALA A 92 0.04 2.73 -13.05
CA ALA A 92 -0.61 4.03 -13.06
C ALA A 92 0.14 5.05 -13.92
N ALA A 93 1.48 5.06 -13.86
CA ALA A 93 2.29 5.94 -14.71
C ALA A 93 2.16 5.57 -16.19
N GLU A 94 2.16 4.28 -16.54
CA GLU A 94 1.92 3.81 -17.91
C GLU A 94 0.53 4.20 -18.39
N GLY A 95 -0.50 3.99 -17.56
CA GLY A 95 -1.88 4.35 -17.90
C GLY A 95 -2.10 5.86 -18.06
N ALA A 96 -1.22 6.67 -17.50
CA ALA A 96 -1.21 8.13 -17.64
C ALA A 96 -0.30 8.63 -18.78
N ASP A 97 0.36 7.74 -19.50
CA ASP A 97 1.41 8.08 -20.48
C ASP A 97 2.52 8.95 -19.89
N ALA A 98 2.84 8.75 -18.61
CA ALA A 98 3.79 9.53 -17.86
C ALA A 98 5.23 9.04 -18.09
N THR A 99 6.18 9.96 -18.25
CA THR A 99 7.61 9.70 -18.05
C THR A 99 7.94 9.82 -16.56
N VAL A 100 8.91 9.04 -16.08
CA VAL A 100 9.26 9.02 -14.66
C VAL A 100 10.74 9.27 -14.42
N LEU A 101 11.03 9.92 -13.29
CA LEU A 101 12.31 9.97 -12.62
C LEU A 101 12.21 9.18 -11.33
N PHE A 102 13.07 8.20 -11.15
CA PHE A 102 13.14 7.47 -9.90
C PHE A 102 13.97 8.19 -8.86
N TYR A 103 13.57 8.03 -7.60
CA TYR A 103 14.39 8.33 -6.44
C TYR A 103 14.51 7.08 -5.55
N ASP A 104 15.59 6.97 -4.80
CA ASP A 104 15.84 5.86 -3.90
C ASP A 104 15.12 6.02 -2.57
N LEU A 105 15.09 4.96 -1.78
CA LEU A 105 14.56 4.93 -0.43
C LEU A 105 15.66 4.56 0.56
N ASP A 106 15.64 5.18 1.74
CA ASP A 106 16.40 4.69 2.88
C ASP A 106 15.80 3.33 3.33
N PRO A 107 16.59 2.26 3.31
CA PRO A 107 16.08 0.93 3.62
C PRO A 107 15.73 0.74 5.11
N LEU A 108 16.16 1.63 6.01
CA LEU A 108 15.88 1.54 7.44
C LEU A 108 14.64 2.31 7.88
N THR A 109 14.22 3.28 7.08
CA THR A 109 13.06 4.13 7.37
C THR A 109 11.98 4.04 6.31
N LEU A 110 12.31 3.54 5.11
CA LEU A 110 11.49 3.56 3.89
C LEU A 110 11.17 4.99 3.40
N ALA A 111 11.85 5.98 3.95
CA ALA A 111 11.71 7.38 3.55
C ALA A 111 12.42 7.65 2.21
N PRO A 112 11.96 8.65 1.43
CA PRO A 112 12.66 9.11 0.23
C PRO A 112 14.08 9.56 0.53
N ASP A 113 15.03 9.20 -0.34
CA ASP A 113 16.34 9.84 -0.38
C ASP A 113 16.16 11.30 -0.83
N LEU A 114 16.33 12.22 0.12
CA LEU A 114 16.09 13.64 -0.11
C LEU A 114 17.04 14.25 -1.14
N ALA A 115 18.27 13.74 -1.27
CA ALA A 115 19.21 14.23 -2.27
C ALA A 115 18.73 13.88 -3.69
N GLN A 116 18.23 12.65 -3.88
CA GLN A 116 17.67 12.22 -5.18
C GLN A 116 16.33 12.88 -5.48
N VAL A 117 15.45 13.07 -4.49
CA VAL A 117 14.22 13.84 -4.65
C VAL A 117 14.55 15.28 -5.09
N HIS A 118 15.53 15.93 -4.43
CA HIS A 118 15.96 17.27 -4.79
C HIS A 118 16.55 17.33 -6.22
N ALA A 119 17.32 16.31 -6.61
CA ALA A 119 17.84 16.20 -7.98
C ALA A 119 16.69 16.08 -9.01
N ALA A 120 15.64 15.29 -8.72
CA ALA A 120 14.46 15.18 -9.58
C ALA A 120 13.68 16.51 -9.66
N LEU A 121 13.50 17.20 -8.53
CA LEU A 121 12.84 18.51 -8.49
C LEU A 121 13.57 19.55 -9.35
N ARG A 122 14.92 19.60 -9.30
CA ARG A 122 15.73 20.48 -10.17
C ARG A 122 15.61 20.14 -11.65
N GLN A 123 15.28 18.92 -12.03
CA GLN A 123 15.00 18.52 -13.41
C GLN A 123 13.60 18.90 -13.88
N GLY A 124 12.78 19.50 -13.02
CA GLY A 124 11.46 20.01 -13.38
C GLY A 124 10.39 18.94 -13.44
N VAL A 125 10.18 18.18 -12.36
CA VAL A 125 9.08 17.21 -12.28
C VAL A 125 7.74 17.90 -12.00
N ALA A 126 6.64 17.35 -12.54
CA ALA A 126 5.29 17.83 -12.30
C ALA A 126 4.83 17.54 -10.86
N ALA A 127 5.22 16.39 -10.33
CA ALA A 127 4.92 15.99 -8.95
C ALA A 127 5.96 14.98 -8.42
N VAL A 128 6.01 14.90 -7.09
CA VAL A 128 6.66 13.81 -6.35
C VAL A 128 5.57 12.94 -5.74
N VAL A 129 5.55 11.65 -6.08
CA VAL A 129 4.67 10.65 -5.46
C VAL A 129 5.40 10.04 -4.28
N VAL A 130 4.93 10.25 -3.06
CA VAL A 130 5.47 9.64 -1.85
C VAL A 130 4.55 8.52 -1.38
N VAL A 131 5.12 7.33 -1.14
CA VAL A 131 4.37 6.15 -0.74
C VAL A 131 4.52 5.92 0.76
N HIS A 132 3.44 5.52 1.44
CA HIS A 132 3.45 5.07 2.83
C HIS A 132 3.34 3.53 2.87
N PRO A 133 4.47 2.81 2.70
CA PRO A 133 4.44 1.37 2.47
C PRO A 133 4.12 0.60 3.75
N TYR A 134 3.43 -0.53 3.60
CA TYR A 134 3.12 -1.47 4.68
C TYR A 134 2.35 -0.87 5.88
N GLY A 135 1.80 0.33 5.72
CA GLY A 135 1.13 1.06 6.81
C GLY A 135 2.07 1.86 7.70
N TYR A 136 3.30 2.11 7.25
CA TYR A 136 4.27 2.99 7.90
C TYR A 136 4.07 4.43 7.42
N PRO A 137 3.85 5.39 8.34
CA PRO A 137 3.90 6.81 7.99
C PRO A 137 5.29 7.22 7.52
N ILE A 138 5.35 8.00 6.46
CA ILE A 138 6.56 8.67 6.00
C ILE A 138 6.41 10.15 6.30
N ASP A 139 7.41 10.75 6.91
CA ASP A 139 7.45 12.21 7.04
C ASP A 139 7.80 12.83 5.69
N ILE A 140 6.90 13.68 5.20
CA ILE A 140 7.03 14.32 3.89
C ILE A 140 7.29 15.82 3.99
N ALA A 141 7.50 16.36 5.20
CA ALA A 141 7.61 17.82 5.41
C ALA A 141 8.73 18.43 4.56
N GLU A 142 9.90 17.80 4.51
CA GLU A 142 11.02 18.28 3.72
C GLU A 142 10.77 18.13 2.20
N VAL A 143 10.12 17.04 1.77
CA VAL A 143 9.71 16.86 0.38
C VAL A 143 8.73 17.96 -0.05
N GLN A 144 7.75 18.29 0.81
CA GLN A 144 6.78 19.36 0.55
C GLN A 144 7.46 20.72 0.44
N ARG A 145 8.36 21.04 1.37
CA ARG A 145 9.10 22.32 1.35
C ARG A 145 9.87 22.49 0.04
N ARG A 146 10.61 21.48 -0.37
CA ARG A 146 11.39 21.52 -1.61
C ARG A 146 10.53 21.48 -2.87
N ALA A 147 9.44 20.75 -2.85
CA ALA A 147 8.48 20.73 -3.96
C ALA A 147 7.85 22.11 -4.16
N ALA A 148 7.52 22.82 -3.07
CA ALA A 148 6.97 24.17 -3.13
C ALA A 148 7.95 25.18 -3.79
N GLU A 149 9.26 25.05 -3.56
CA GLU A 149 10.31 25.89 -4.18
C GLU A 149 10.35 25.76 -5.70
N THR A 150 9.99 24.61 -6.25
CA THR A 150 9.99 24.32 -7.69
C THR A 150 8.59 24.35 -8.31
N GLY A 151 7.56 24.56 -7.50
CA GLY A 151 6.16 24.49 -7.90
C GLY A 151 5.67 23.07 -8.21
N ALA A 152 6.43 22.01 -7.92
CA ALA A 152 5.98 20.62 -8.05
C ALA A 152 4.92 20.30 -6.99
N LEU A 153 4.00 19.37 -7.29
CA LEU A 153 3.02 18.90 -6.32
C LEU A 153 3.54 17.69 -5.54
N VAL A 154 3.01 17.47 -4.34
CA VAL A 154 3.21 16.23 -3.61
C VAL A 154 1.92 15.43 -3.64
N ILE A 155 2.03 14.17 -4.10
CA ILE A 155 0.95 13.18 -4.12
C ILE A 155 1.30 12.10 -3.11
N GLU A 156 0.48 11.92 -2.07
CA GLU A 156 0.66 10.84 -1.10
C GLU A 156 -0.03 9.56 -1.59
N ASP A 157 0.72 8.48 -1.80
CA ASP A 157 0.12 7.14 -1.96
C ASP A 157 -0.08 6.51 -0.58
N ALA A 158 -1.27 6.69 -0.03
CA ALA A 158 -1.71 6.12 1.24
C ALA A 158 -2.47 4.78 1.07
N ALA A 159 -2.36 4.11 -0.08
CA ALA A 159 -3.08 2.87 -0.40
C ALA A 159 -2.83 1.73 0.58
N GLN A 160 -1.75 1.75 1.34
CA GLN A 160 -1.41 0.76 2.37
C GLN A 160 -1.49 1.32 3.79
N ALA A 161 -1.78 2.61 3.97
CA ALA A 161 -1.66 3.31 5.24
C ALA A 161 -3.01 3.80 5.83
N ALA A 162 -4.12 3.17 5.45
CA ALA A 162 -5.41 3.46 6.06
C ALA A 162 -5.31 3.35 7.58
N CYS A 163 -5.83 4.37 8.31
CA CYS A 163 -5.79 4.50 9.77
C CYS A 163 -4.37 4.61 10.40
N ALA A 164 -3.34 4.93 9.61
CA ALA A 164 -2.06 5.37 10.13
C ALA A 164 -2.07 6.87 10.39
N ASP A 165 -1.32 7.31 11.41
CA ASP A 165 -1.24 8.71 11.80
C ASP A 165 0.24 9.13 11.98
N LEU A 166 0.53 10.42 11.77
CA LEU A 166 1.81 11.07 12.07
C LEU A 166 1.50 12.43 12.72
N ASP A 167 2.08 12.69 13.90
CA ASP A 167 1.84 13.90 14.72
C ASP A 167 0.35 14.15 14.95
N GLY A 168 -0.41 13.09 15.25
CA GLY A 168 -1.85 13.16 15.50
C GLY A 168 -2.72 13.43 14.26
N ARG A 169 -2.14 13.53 13.06
CA ARG A 169 -2.85 13.74 11.80
C ARG A 169 -2.86 12.46 10.96
N PRO A 170 -3.95 12.12 10.28
CA PRO A 170 -3.99 10.97 9.38
C PRO A 170 -2.96 11.10 8.27
N VAL A 171 -2.32 9.98 7.92
CA VAL A 171 -1.48 9.87 6.74
C VAL A 171 -2.31 10.06 5.47
N GLY A 172 -1.76 10.72 4.46
CA GLY A 172 -2.50 11.11 3.26
C GLY A 172 -3.26 12.43 3.42
N THR A 173 -2.82 13.34 4.33
CA THR A 173 -3.46 14.65 4.57
C THR A 173 -2.51 15.84 4.44
N ARG A 174 -1.29 15.59 4.01
CA ARG A 174 -0.26 16.64 3.96
C ARG A 174 0.08 17.08 2.53
N GLY A 175 -0.01 16.16 1.54
CA GLY A 175 0.19 16.49 0.12
C GLY A 175 -0.97 17.30 -0.47
N SER A 176 -0.78 17.84 -1.68
CA SER A 176 -1.86 18.46 -2.46
C SER A 176 -2.97 17.47 -2.79
N LEU A 177 -2.59 16.20 -3.00
CA LEU A 177 -3.47 15.07 -3.29
C LEU A 177 -3.03 13.85 -2.51
N ALA A 178 -3.98 13.00 -2.15
CA ALA A 178 -3.70 11.66 -1.67
C ALA A 178 -4.53 10.62 -2.40
N VAL A 179 -3.96 9.41 -2.53
CA VAL A 179 -4.61 8.25 -3.14
C VAL A 179 -4.80 7.18 -2.09
N MET A 180 -6.01 6.64 -2.01
CA MET A 180 -6.36 5.51 -1.16
C MET A 180 -6.81 4.31 -1.99
N SER A 181 -6.64 3.11 -1.45
CA SER A 181 -7.10 1.86 -2.07
C SER A 181 -7.95 1.05 -1.10
N PHE A 182 -9.08 0.56 -1.60
CA PHE A 182 -10.01 -0.30 -0.87
C PHE A 182 -10.09 -1.71 -1.46
N GLY A 183 -9.07 -2.09 -2.22
CA GLY A 183 -8.93 -3.43 -2.79
C GLY A 183 -8.65 -4.51 -1.75
N ARG A 184 -8.59 -5.75 -2.22
CA ARG A 184 -8.21 -6.91 -1.40
C ARG A 184 -6.82 -6.71 -0.78
N GLY A 185 -6.67 -7.09 0.49
CA GLY A 185 -5.40 -6.97 1.22
C GLY A 185 -5.06 -5.56 1.67
N LYS A 186 -6.03 -4.64 1.65
CA LYS A 186 -5.86 -3.29 2.18
C LYS A 186 -6.42 -3.16 3.60
N GLY A 187 -5.99 -2.14 4.32
CA GLY A 187 -6.42 -1.89 5.71
C GLY A 187 -7.92 -1.61 5.84
N LEU A 188 -8.47 -0.90 4.88
CA LEU A 188 -9.90 -0.67 4.67
C LEU A 188 -10.28 -1.30 3.33
N THR A 189 -11.41 -2.00 3.26
CA THR A 189 -11.79 -2.72 2.04
C THR A 189 -13.22 -2.49 1.61
N GLY A 190 -13.41 -2.41 0.29
CA GLY A 190 -14.68 -2.46 -0.41
C GLY A 190 -14.81 -3.70 -1.32
N GLY A 191 -13.87 -4.68 -1.19
CA GLY A 191 -13.68 -5.73 -2.20
C GLY A 191 -12.94 -5.20 -3.44
N SER A 192 -13.18 -3.97 -3.81
CA SER A 192 -12.50 -3.12 -4.79
C SER A 192 -12.68 -1.66 -4.38
N GLY A 193 -12.18 -0.74 -5.18
CA GLY A 193 -12.36 0.70 -4.98
C GLY A 193 -11.08 1.44 -4.64
N GLY A 194 -11.13 2.73 -4.82
CA GLY A 194 -10.11 3.70 -4.46
C GLY A 194 -10.72 5.07 -4.23
N ALA A 195 -9.92 5.99 -3.74
CA ALA A 195 -10.31 7.38 -3.62
C ALA A 195 -9.12 8.31 -3.89
N VAL A 196 -9.43 9.48 -4.42
CA VAL A 196 -8.54 10.65 -4.45
C VAL A 196 -9.07 11.66 -3.45
N LEU A 197 -8.20 12.18 -2.61
CA LEU A 197 -8.46 13.23 -1.64
C LEU A 197 -7.67 14.48 -2.06
N ALA A 198 -8.33 15.64 -2.20
CA ALA A 198 -7.70 16.89 -2.59
C ALA A 198 -7.73 17.89 -1.43
N TYR A 199 -6.62 18.59 -1.18
CA TYR A 199 -6.44 19.43 0.01
C TYR A 199 -6.24 20.91 -0.29
N ASP A 200 -5.76 21.27 -1.48
CA ASP A 200 -5.52 22.64 -1.91
C ASP A 200 -6.15 22.93 -3.29
N ASP A 201 -6.07 24.16 -3.75
CA ASP A 201 -6.68 24.58 -5.02
C ASP A 201 -6.10 23.84 -6.21
N ALA A 202 -4.80 23.51 -6.20
CA ALA A 202 -4.16 22.75 -7.25
C ALA A 202 -4.69 21.31 -7.29
N GLY A 203 -4.77 20.65 -6.12
CA GLY A 203 -5.36 19.33 -5.98
C GLY A 203 -6.81 19.28 -6.44
N VAL A 204 -7.63 20.25 -6.04
CA VAL A 204 -9.04 20.35 -6.46
C VAL A 204 -9.18 20.52 -7.98
N ARG A 205 -8.36 21.37 -8.62
CA ARG A 205 -8.37 21.51 -10.08
C ARG A 205 -8.04 20.19 -10.79
N ILE A 206 -7.00 19.48 -10.30
CA ILE A 206 -6.60 18.18 -10.87
C ILE A 206 -7.69 17.15 -10.67
N LEU A 207 -8.28 17.07 -9.46
CA LEU A 207 -9.36 16.14 -9.16
C LEU A 207 -10.59 16.37 -10.05
N LYS A 208 -10.98 17.62 -10.32
CA LYS A 208 -12.07 17.95 -11.25
C LYS A 208 -11.80 17.43 -12.68
N ARG A 209 -10.54 17.54 -13.15
CA ARG A 209 -10.15 16.96 -14.44
C ARG A 209 -10.17 15.44 -14.41
N ALA A 210 -9.70 14.82 -13.32
CA ALA A 210 -9.73 13.38 -13.13
C ALA A 210 -11.15 12.82 -13.14
N THR A 211 -12.11 13.53 -12.55
CA THR A 211 -13.53 13.14 -12.52
C THR A 211 -14.11 12.94 -13.92
N GLY A 212 -13.76 13.81 -14.87
CA GLY A 212 -14.20 13.71 -16.27
C GLY A 212 -13.61 12.54 -17.04
N LEU A 213 -12.63 11.82 -16.49
CA LEU A 213 -11.99 10.66 -17.12
C LEU A 213 -12.69 9.33 -16.78
N LEU A 214 -13.51 9.33 -15.73
CA LEU A 214 -14.10 8.10 -15.21
C LEU A 214 -15.32 7.67 -16.04
N GLY A 215 -15.21 6.51 -16.69
CA GLY A 215 -16.31 5.84 -17.35
C GLY A 215 -17.29 5.18 -16.38
N VAL A 216 -18.31 4.52 -16.95
CA VAL A 216 -19.38 3.85 -16.21
C VAL A 216 -18.85 2.73 -15.30
N PRO A 217 -19.47 2.51 -14.13
CA PRO A 217 -19.08 1.44 -13.22
C PRO A 217 -19.34 0.05 -13.81
N ARG A 218 -18.59 -0.95 -13.35
CA ARG A 218 -18.92 -2.36 -13.59
C ARG A 218 -20.08 -2.80 -12.70
N ARG A 219 -20.74 -3.93 -13.07
CA ARG A 219 -21.88 -4.47 -12.30
C ARG A 219 -21.52 -4.93 -10.88
N GLY A 220 -20.27 -5.27 -10.58
CA GLY A 220 -19.80 -5.61 -9.22
C GLY A 220 -19.91 -7.10 -8.84
N TRP A 221 -20.36 -7.98 -9.71
CA TRP A 221 -20.42 -9.42 -9.42
C TRP A 221 -19.05 -10.05 -9.08
N PRO A 222 -17.94 -9.75 -9.80
CA PRO A 222 -16.62 -10.27 -9.45
C PRO A 222 -16.19 -9.87 -8.04
N GLU A 223 -16.52 -8.63 -7.61
CA GLU A 223 -16.24 -8.14 -6.27
C GLU A 223 -17.00 -8.91 -5.21
N LEU A 224 -18.29 -9.22 -5.43
CA LEU A 224 -19.06 -10.06 -4.49
C LEU A 224 -18.49 -11.45 -4.35
N PHE A 225 -18.14 -12.12 -5.45
CA PHE A 225 -17.48 -13.43 -5.40
C PHE A 225 -16.14 -13.36 -4.67
N THR A 226 -15.37 -12.29 -4.89
CA THR A 226 -14.10 -12.07 -4.17
C THR A 226 -14.34 -11.91 -2.67
N ILE A 227 -15.31 -11.10 -2.25
CA ILE A 227 -15.66 -10.88 -0.84
C ILE A 227 -16.15 -12.20 -0.20
N ALA A 228 -17.04 -12.93 -0.86
CA ALA A 228 -17.52 -14.22 -0.38
C ALA A 228 -16.38 -15.24 -0.23
N GLY A 229 -15.51 -15.32 -1.22
CA GLY A 229 -14.31 -16.15 -1.18
C GLY A 229 -13.36 -15.75 -0.04
N GLN A 230 -13.14 -14.46 0.19
CA GLN A 230 -12.32 -13.98 1.30
C GLN A 230 -12.92 -14.34 2.67
N LEU A 231 -14.24 -14.20 2.86
CA LEU A 231 -14.91 -14.56 4.12
C LEU A 231 -14.72 -16.04 4.48
N VAL A 232 -14.67 -16.91 3.50
CA VAL A 232 -14.50 -18.36 3.68
C VAL A 232 -13.01 -18.72 3.77
N PHE A 233 -12.23 -18.34 2.76
CA PHE A 233 -10.87 -18.85 2.55
C PHE A 233 -9.77 -18.03 3.25
N GLU A 234 -10.03 -16.84 3.76
CA GLU A 234 -9.08 -16.14 4.65
C GLU A 234 -9.05 -16.69 6.08
N ARG A 235 -9.82 -17.74 6.37
CA ARG A 235 -9.67 -18.50 7.63
C ARG A 235 -8.40 -19.34 7.56
N PRO A 236 -7.45 -19.22 8.53
CA PRO A 236 -6.17 -19.92 8.46
C PRO A 236 -6.29 -21.45 8.39
N SER A 237 -7.43 -22.03 8.79
CA SER A 237 -7.74 -23.46 8.64
C SER A 237 -8.08 -23.86 7.19
N LEU A 238 -8.56 -22.93 6.36
CA LEU A 238 -9.01 -23.18 4.99
C LEU A 238 -8.06 -22.57 3.94
N TYR A 239 -7.24 -21.57 4.33
CA TYR A 239 -6.38 -20.85 3.41
C TYR A 239 -5.35 -21.72 2.69
N ALA A 240 -5.00 -22.85 3.26
CA ALA A 240 -4.12 -23.83 2.60
C ALA A 240 -4.68 -24.32 1.25
N LEU A 241 -6.02 -24.38 1.09
CA LEU A 241 -6.66 -24.82 -0.15
C LEU A 241 -6.38 -23.86 -1.31
N PRO A 242 -6.77 -22.54 -1.25
CA PRO A 242 -6.47 -21.63 -2.34
C PRO A 242 -4.96 -21.35 -2.48
N ALA A 243 -4.18 -21.41 -1.38
CA ALA A 243 -2.73 -21.23 -1.44
C ALA A 243 -2.00 -22.38 -2.16
N ALA A 244 -2.61 -23.57 -2.25
CA ALA A 244 -2.08 -24.70 -2.99
C ALA A 244 -2.36 -24.63 -4.52
N LEU A 245 -3.22 -23.71 -4.97
CA LEU A 245 -3.58 -23.52 -6.37
C LEU A 245 -2.63 -22.51 -7.05
N PRO A 246 -1.66 -22.94 -7.88
CA PRO A 246 -0.68 -22.06 -8.52
C PRO A 246 -1.35 -20.97 -9.38
N LEU A 247 -2.49 -21.29 -9.99
CA LEU A 247 -3.26 -20.36 -10.84
C LEU A 247 -3.70 -19.10 -10.11
N LEU A 248 -3.96 -19.18 -8.80
CA LEU A 248 -4.43 -18.03 -8.01
C LEU A 248 -3.30 -17.06 -7.64
N ARG A 249 -2.02 -17.46 -7.77
CA ARG A 249 -0.83 -16.63 -7.52
C ARG A 249 -0.94 -15.75 -6.27
N LEU A 250 -1.50 -16.31 -5.18
CA LEU A 250 -1.82 -15.57 -3.97
C LEU A 250 -0.55 -15.09 -3.26
N GLY A 251 -0.49 -13.79 -2.99
CA GLY A 251 0.65 -13.15 -2.34
C GLY A 251 1.80 -12.81 -3.29
N GLU A 252 1.68 -13.09 -4.59
CA GLU A 252 2.66 -12.66 -5.57
C GLU A 252 2.40 -11.23 -6.03
N THR A 253 3.47 -10.46 -6.20
CA THR A 253 3.41 -9.15 -6.85
C THR A 253 3.58 -9.34 -8.35
N ILE A 254 2.53 -9.03 -9.11
CA ILE A 254 2.49 -9.20 -10.56
C ILE A 254 2.19 -7.85 -11.19
N TYR A 255 2.99 -7.47 -12.18
CA TYR A 255 2.68 -6.32 -13.02
C TYR A 255 1.39 -6.56 -13.81
N ARG A 256 0.54 -5.56 -13.85
CA ARG A 256 -0.72 -5.59 -14.60
C ARG A 256 -0.78 -4.41 -15.56
N GLU A 257 -1.28 -4.66 -16.76
CA GLU A 257 -1.49 -3.61 -17.74
C GLU A 257 -2.55 -2.60 -17.26
N PRO A 258 -2.44 -1.34 -17.69
CA PRO A 258 -3.44 -0.31 -17.41
C PRO A 258 -4.83 -0.73 -17.88
N ARG A 259 -5.83 -0.32 -17.14
CA ARG A 259 -7.25 -0.60 -17.44
C ARG A 259 -8.02 0.69 -17.64
N PRO A 260 -9.16 0.66 -18.37
CA PRO A 260 -10.03 1.81 -18.47
C PRO A 260 -10.44 2.32 -17.09
N LEU A 261 -10.33 3.64 -16.89
CA LEU A 261 -10.67 4.31 -15.63
C LEU A 261 -12.20 4.26 -15.43
N ARG A 262 -12.64 3.86 -14.24
CA ARG A 262 -14.05 3.67 -13.94
C ARG A 262 -14.43 4.24 -12.59
N ARG A 263 -15.71 4.60 -12.47
CA ARG A 263 -16.36 4.88 -11.19
C ARG A 263 -16.41 3.60 -10.32
N PRO A 264 -16.58 3.73 -8.98
CA PRO A 264 -16.66 2.59 -8.08
C PRO A 264 -17.84 1.67 -8.48
N THR A 265 -17.69 0.36 -8.25
CA THR A 265 -18.79 -0.57 -8.47
C THR A 265 -19.89 -0.35 -7.42
N PRO A 266 -21.13 -0.74 -7.72
CA PRO A 266 -22.24 -0.63 -6.76
C PRO A 266 -21.98 -1.40 -5.44
N VAL A 267 -21.07 -2.36 -5.45
CA VAL A 267 -20.67 -3.17 -4.29
C VAL A 267 -19.70 -2.42 -3.37
N SER A 268 -18.78 -1.63 -3.94
CA SER A 268 -17.66 -1.07 -3.20
C SER A 268 -18.08 -0.13 -2.07
N SER A 269 -18.91 0.86 -2.36
CA SER A 269 -19.31 1.88 -1.36
C SER A 269 -20.09 1.31 -0.18
N PRO A 270 -21.11 0.43 -0.36
CA PRO A 270 -21.79 -0.22 0.77
C PRO A 270 -20.84 -1.06 1.63
N VAL A 271 -19.92 -1.78 1.00
CA VAL A 271 -18.93 -2.62 1.71
C VAL A 271 -17.95 -1.77 2.50
N ILE A 272 -17.41 -0.68 1.91
CA ILE A 272 -16.52 0.26 2.61
C ILE A 272 -17.23 0.81 3.85
N ALA A 273 -18.47 1.27 3.70
CA ALA A 273 -19.24 1.83 4.82
C ALA A 273 -19.49 0.80 5.94
N ALA A 274 -19.73 -0.47 5.58
CA ALA A 274 -19.94 -1.56 6.53
C ALA A 274 -18.65 -2.03 7.22
N THR A 275 -17.50 -1.89 6.56
CA THR A 275 -16.18 -2.33 7.09
C THR A 275 -15.40 -1.23 7.80
N TRP A 276 -15.83 0.03 7.75
CA TRP A 276 -15.09 1.18 8.29
C TRP A 276 -14.67 0.97 9.74
N HIS A 277 -15.64 0.73 10.62
CA HIS A 277 -15.39 0.52 12.05
C HIS A 277 -14.62 -0.78 12.34
N LEU A 278 -14.69 -1.77 11.43
CA LEU A 278 -13.89 -3.00 11.55
C LEU A 278 -12.41 -2.70 11.26
N ALA A 279 -12.13 -1.82 10.31
CA ALA A 279 -10.77 -1.40 9.98
C ALA A 279 -10.08 -0.69 11.14
N GLU A 280 -10.79 0.20 11.83
CA GLU A 280 -10.26 0.90 13.02
C GLU A 280 -9.89 -0.08 14.15
N ARG A 281 -10.77 -1.04 14.45
CA ARG A 281 -10.48 -2.10 15.44
C ARG A 281 -9.36 -3.03 15.02
N GLU A 282 -9.30 -3.36 13.74
CA GLU A 282 -8.25 -4.22 13.17
C GLU A 282 -6.87 -3.58 13.31
N VAL A 283 -6.75 -2.26 13.11
CA VAL A 283 -5.49 -1.53 13.26
C VAL A 283 -4.97 -1.61 14.70
N GLU A 284 -5.82 -1.50 15.71
CA GLU A 284 -5.37 -1.63 17.10
C GLU A 284 -4.87 -3.07 17.40
N THR A 285 -5.48 -4.07 16.79
CA THR A 285 -5.00 -5.46 16.88
C THR A 285 -3.66 -5.63 16.18
N ARG A 286 -3.50 -5.04 14.98
CA ARG A 286 -2.23 -5.05 14.24
C ARG A 286 -1.11 -4.38 15.03
N ARG A 287 -1.38 -3.24 15.68
CA ARG A 287 -0.43 -2.53 16.55
C ARG A 287 0.04 -3.42 17.69
N ARG A 288 -0.89 -4.05 18.42
CA ARG A 288 -0.53 -4.98 19.52
C ARG A 288 0.33 -6.15 19.02
N ASN A 289 -0.06 -6.78 17.91
CA ASN A 289 0.69 -7.91 17.33
C ASN A 289 2.06 -7.46 16.83
N ALA A 290 2.16 -6.30 16.17
CA ALA A 290 3.43 -5.74 15.72
C ALA A 290 4.38 -5.44 16.87
N MET A 291 3.90 -4.82 17.96
CA MET A 291 4.71 -4.54 19.15
C MET A 291 5.25 -5.82 19.79
N ARG A 292 4.44 -6.89 19.85
CA ARG A 292 4.88 -8.20 20.32
C ARG A 292 5.98 -8.78 19.44
N LEU A 293 5.82 -8.73 18.12
CA LEU A 293 6.83 -9.22 17.17
C LEU A 293 8.10 -8.36 17.19
N LEU A 294 7.99 -7.03 17.30
CA LEU A 294 9.15 -6.13 17.44
C LEU A 294 9.96 -6.44 18.71
N SER A 295 9.28 -6.76 19.82
CA SER A 295 9.95 -7.21 21.04
C SER A 295 10.71 -8.53 20.82
N ALA A 296 10.15 -9.47 20.06
CA ALA A 296 10.82 -10.74 19.76
C ALA A 296 12.02 -10.58 18.79
N LEU A 297 12.01 -9.56 17.94
CA LEU A 297 13.08 -9.25 16.99
C LEU A 297 14.26 -8.50 17.65
N ARG A 298 14.03 -7.94 18.83
CA ARG A 298 15.02 -7.11 19.53
C ARG A 298 16.30 -7.92 19.82
N TRP A 299 17.43 -7.31 19.49
CA TRP A 299 18.78 -7.87 19.72
C TRP A 299 19.12 -9.14 18.91
N LEU A 300 18.33 -9.51 17.90
CA LEU A 300 18.65 -10.63 17.03
C LEU A 300 19.46 -10.15 15.81
N PRO A 301 20.71 -10.62 15.63
CA PRO A 301 21.60 -10.11 14.56
C PRO A 301 21.08 -10.40 13.15
N GLY A 302 20.27 -11.45 12.99
CA GLY A 302 19.66 -11.81 11.70
C GLY A 302 18.55 -10.87 11.22
N PHE A 303 18.14 -9.87 12.04
CA PHE A 303 17.03 -8.96 11.72
C PHE A 303 17.39 -7.51 12.02
N LYS A 304 16.92 -6.60 11.16
CA LYS A 304 16.92 -5.16 11.43
C LYS A 304 15.50 -4.62 11.22
N THR A 305 14.97 -3.96 12.24
CA THR A 305 13.62 -3.38 12.19
C THR A 305 13.61 -2.07 11.43
N ILE A 306 12.50 -1.77 10.75
CA ILE A 306 12.29 -0.48 10.09
C ILE A 306 11.87 0.54 11.17
N SER A 307 12.52 1.69 11.17
CA SER A 307 12.21 2.80 12.08
C SER A 307 11.04 3.63 11.53
N SER A 308 10.15 4.07 12.41
CA SER A 308 9.12 5.05 12.09
C SER A 308 9.56 6.45 12.54
N PRO A 309 9.08 7.53 11.93
CA PRO A 309 9.24 8.88 12.46
C PRO A 309 8.77 9.00 13.91
N MET A 310 9.32 9.97 14.65
CA MET A 310 8.83 10.29 15.99
C MET A 310 7.33 10.63 15.91
N HIS A 311 6.57 10.26 16.93
CA HIS A 311 5.12 10.44 17.01
C HIS A 311 4.30 9.76 15.89
N ALA A 312 4.91 8.87 15.10
CA ALA A 312 4.20 8.06 14.15
C ALA A 312 3.38 6.95 14.85
N ARG A 313 2.17 6.72 14.35
CA ARG A 313 1.31 5.59 14.74
C ARG A 313 1.04 4.73 13.50
N PRO A 314 1.94 3.81 13.14
CA PRO A 314 1.75 2.93 11.99
C PRO A 314 0.48 2.10 12.09
N SER A 315 -0.16 1.83 10.96
CA SER A 315 -1.30 0.90 10.90
C SER A 315 -0.85 -0.56 10.78
N TYR A 316 0.43 -0.78 10.55
CA TYR A 316 1.05 -2.11 10.43
C TYR A 316 0.21 -3.06 9.55
N LEU A 317 -0.10 -2.65 8.33
CA LEU A 317 -0.75 -3.54 7.37
C LEU A 317 0.03 -4.86 7.26
N ARG A 318 1.35 -4.75 7.35
CA ARG A 318 2.34 -5.80 7.60
C ARG A 318 3.50 -5.20 8.40
N LEU A 319 4.27 -6.03 9.08
CA LEU A 319 5.49 -5.59 9.75
C LEU A 319 6.69 -5.85 8.82
N PRO A 320 7.27 -4.82 8.18
CA PRO A 320 8.47 -4.96 7.37
C PRO A 320 9.70 -5.09 8.27
N VAL A 321 10.62 -5.98 7.88
CA VAL A 321 11.91 -6.20 8.53
C VAL A 321 12.97 -6.47 7.47
N LEU A 322 14.18 -5.99 7.67
CA LEU A 322 15.33 -6.42 6.88
C LEU A 322 15.93 -7.68 7.51
N VAL A 323 16.20 -8.67 6.69
CA VAL A 323 16.79 -9.94 7.12
C VAL A 323 18.23 -10.06 6.61
N SER A 324 19.09 -10.73 7.37
CA SER A 324 20.47 -11.03 6.93
C SER A 324 20.46 -11.95 5.71
N PRO A 325 21.57 -12.02 4.93
CA PRO A 325 21.70 -12.95 3.82
C PRO A 325 21.46 -14.41 4.23
N ALA A 326 21.88 -14.80 5.43
CA ALA A 326 21.65 -16.15 5.96
C ALA A 326 20.17 -16.44 6.27
N VAL A 327 19.39 -15.45 6.70
CA VAL A 327 17.96 -15.59 7.02
C VAL A 327 17.07 -15.51 5.77
N ARG A 328 17.50 -14.78 4.74
CA ARG A 328 16.69 -14.54 3.53
C ARG A 328 16.16 -15.80 2.85
N PRO A 329 16.99 -16.84 2.60
CA PRO A 329 16.50 -18.11 2.02
C PRO A 329 15.46 -18.80 2.91
N LEU A 330 15.65 -18.76 4.24
CA LEU A 330 14.75 -19.38 5.22
C LEU A 330 13.38 -18.70 5.23
N ALA A 331 13.35 -17.37 5.11
CA ALA A 331 12.12 -16.58 5.00
C ALA A 331 11.31 -16.89 3.72
N SER A 332 11.93 -17.46 2.71
CA SER A 332 11.27 -17.87 1.46
C SER A 332 10.77 -19.31 1.46
N GLN A 333 11.10 -20.11 2.47
CA GLN A 333 10.68 -21.51 2.57
C GLN A 333 9.19 -21.67 2.83
N ARG A 334 8.65 -22.85 2.48
CA ARG A 334 7.23 -23.20 2.72
C ARG A 334 6.82 -23.04 4.19
N GLY A 335 7.71 -23.34 5.13
CA GLY A 335 7.48 -23.18 6.57
C GLY A 335 7.17 -21.73 6.95
N ALA A 336 8.01 -20.78 6.51
CA ALA A 336 7.84 -19.36 6.72
C ALA A 336 6.57 -18.83 6.02
N ARG A 337 6.31 -19.23 4.77
CA ARG A 337 5.08 -18.88 4.04
C ARG A 337 3.82 -19.35 4.76
N ARG A 338 3.83 -20.53 5.40
CA ARG A 338 2.70 -21.02 6.23
C ARG A 338 2.46 -20.16 7.47
N LEU A 339 3.47 -19.48 7.96
CA LEU A 339 3.34 -18.48 9.02
C LEU A 339 2.87 -17.11 8.50
N GLY A 340 2.67 -16.94 7.20
CA GLY A 340 2.29 -15.68 6.56
C GLY A 340 3.47 -14.74 6.29
N ILE A 341 4.70 -15.21 6.45
CA ILE A 341 5.92 -14.45 6.14
C ILE A 341 6.08 -14.38 4.62
N MET A 342 6.32 -13.19 4.10
CA MET A 342 6.46 -12.97 2.67
C MET A 342 7.68 -12.09 2.37
N PRO A 343 8.36 -12.28 1.24
CA PRO A 343 9.34 -11.32 0.76
C PRO A 343 8.68 -9.97 0.44
N GLY A 344 9.50 -8.91 0.34
CA GLY A 344 9.10 -7.64 -0.25
C GLY A 344 8.81 -7.74 -1.75
N TYR A 345 8.78 -6.61 -2.44
CA TYR A 345 8.63 -6.58 -3.91
C TYR A 345 9.83 -7.23 -4.57
N PRO A 346 9.62 -8.03 -5.66
CA PRO A 346 10.66 -8.93 -6.19
C PRO A 346 11.75 -8.22 -6.99
N GLN A 347 11.51 -7.00 -7.48
CA GLN A 347 12.50 -6.18 -8.21
C GLN A 347 12.17 -4.70 -8.08
N PRO A 348 13.15 -3.79 -8.28
CA PRO A 348 12.89 -2.36 -8.37
C PRO A 348 12.00 -2.03 -9.56
N LEU A 349 11.28 -0.91 -9.49
CA LEU A 349 10.41 -0.47 -10.59
C LEU A 349 11.21 -0.09 -11.85
N CYS A 350 12.44 0.41 -11.70
CA CYS A 350 13.33 0.73 -12.82
C CYS A 350 13.78 -0.50 -13.62
N ASP A 351 13.71 -1.70 -13.03
CA ASP A 351 14.08 -2.96 -13.69
C ASP A 351 12.87 -3.64 -14.38
N LEU A 352 11.65 -3.06 -14.27
CA LEU A 352 10.48 -3.56 -14.98
C LEU A 352 10.63 -3.30 -16.49
N GLU A 353 10.84 -4.37 -17.28
CA GLU A 353 11.14 -4.29 -18.70
C GLU A 353 10.08 -3.50 -19.48
N ARG A 354 8.79 -3.80 -19.25
CA ARG A 354 7.67 -3.12 -19.91
C ARG A 354 7.57 -1.64 -19.59
N PHE A 355 8.12 -1.23 -18.46
CA PHE A 355 8.07 0.16 -17.99
C PHE A 355 9.34 0.97 -18.37
N SER A 356 10.36 0.29 -18.88
CA SER A 356 11.71 0.84 -19.09
C SER A 356 11.76 2.03 -20.06
N SER A 357 10.93 2.04 -21.11
CA SER A 357 10.88 3.13 -22.10
C SER A 357 10.38 4.47 -21.54
N ARG A 358 9.77 4.45 -20.36
CA ARG A 358 9.24 5.66 -19.69
C ARG A 358 10.17 6.19 -18.62
N CYS A 359 11.28 5.52 -18.35
CA CYS A 359 12.19 5.83 -17.25
C CYS A 359 13.35 6.69 -17.74
N LEU A 360 13.45 7.95 -17.29
CA LEU A 360 14.51 8.88 -17.70
C LEU A 360 15.86 8.57 -17.05
N ASN A 361 15.86 7.95 -15.86
CA ASN A 361 17.07 7.60 -15.10
C ASN A 361 17.12 6.11 -14.73
N ARG A 362 16.71 5.22 -15.63
CA ARG A 362 16.66 3.77 -15.41
C ARG A 362 17.96 3.18 -14.84
N ASN A 363 19.10 3.65 -15.35
CA ASN A 363 20.44 3.18 -14.97
C ASN A 363 20.98 3.89 -13.71
N GLY A 364 20.15 4.64 -13.00
CA GLY A 364 20.53 5.31 -11.76
C GLY A 364 20.93 4.35 -10.66
N ALA A 365 21.75 4.83 -9.74
CA ALA A 365 22.09 4.08 -8.54
C ALA A 365 20.92 4.18 -7.53
N PHE A 366 20.31 3.04 -7.22
CA PHE A 366 19.25 2.92 -6.21
C PHE A 366 19.63 1.84 -5.19
N PRO A 367 20.73 2.04 -4.40
CA PRO A 367 21.25 1.01 -3.50
C PRO A 367 20.27 0.63 -2.40
N GLY A 368 19.51 1.58 -1.85
CA GLY A 368 18.49 1.34 -0.84
C GLY A 368 17.36 0.46 -1.38
N SER A 369 16.84 0.80 -2.56
CA SER A 369 15.81 0.01 -3.25
C SER A 369 16.28 -1.41 -3.58
N ARG A 370 17.51 -1.57 -4.05
CA ARG A 370 18.11 -2.90 -4.32
C ARG A 370 18.32 -3.70 -3.04
N LEU A 371 18.72 -3.05 -1.94
CA LEU A 371 18.82 -3.68 -0.64
C LEU A 371 17.45 -4.13 -0.13
N LEU A 372 16.41 -3.31 -0.28
CA LEU A 372 15.03 -3.68 0.05
C LEU A 372 14.56 -4.91 -0.73
N VAL A 373 14.81 -4.98 -2.04
CA VAL A 373 14.53 -6.19 -2.86
C VAL A 373 15.26 -7.41 -2.31
N ALA A 374 16.54 -7.27 -2.01
CA ALA A 374 17.37 -8.38 -1.57
C ALA A 374 17.01 -8.87 -0.16
N ARG A 375 16.58 -7.98 0.74
CA ARG A 375 16.55 -8.28 2.19
C ARG A 375 15.21 -8.03 2.88
N LEU A 376 14.28 -7.27 2.29
CA LEU A 376 13.03 -6.99 2.97
C LEU A 376 12.12 -8.22 2.98
N CYS A 377 11.67 -8.56 4.18
CA CYS A 377 10.60 -9.51 4.45
C CYS A 377 9.51 -8.83 5.25
N THR A 378 8.31 -9.38 5.21
CA THR A 378 7.18 -8.84 5.96
C THR A 378 6.53 -9.93 6.80
N LEU A 379 6.24 -9.62 8.05
CA LEU A 379 5.54 -10.49 8.99
C LEU A 379 4.06 -10.11 9.04
N PRO A 380 3.14 -11.09 9.20
CA PRO A 380 1.72 -10.80 9.35
C PRO A 380 1.44 -10.22 10.74
N THR A 381 0.47 -9.30 10.81
CA THR A 381 0.09 -8.59 12.05
C THR A 381 -1.40 -8.66 12.35
N HIS A 382 -2.20 -9.18 11.42
CA HIS A 382 -3.65 -9.11 11.39
C HIS A 382 -4.36 -9.89 12.52
N GLY A 383 -5.61 -9.56 12.79
CA GLY A 383 -6.43 -10.15 13.86
C GLY A 383 -6.84 -11.62 13.66
N ARG A 384 -6.49 -12.26 12.53
CA ARG A 384 -6.67 -13.72 12.36
C ARG A 384 -5.57 -14.53 13.06
N LEU A 385 -4.48 -13.90 13.52
CA LEU A 385 -3.44 -14.53 14.32
C LEU A 385 -3.97 -14.79 15.73
N ARG A 386 -3.89 -16.05 16.16
CA ARG A 386 -4.13 -16.46 17.54
C ARG A 386 -2.84 -16.35 18.36
N GLY A 387 -2.91 -16.43 19.69
CA GLY A 387 -1.72 -16.47 20.56
C GLY A 387 -0.71 -17.52 20.12
N SER A 388 -1.18 -18.74 19.83
CA SER A 388 -0.34 -19.84 19.33
C SER A 388 0.28 -19.60 17.94
N ASP A 389 -0.31 -18.74 17.10
CA ASP A 389 0.26 -18.36 15.81
C ASP A 389 1.39 -17.36 16.02
N LEU A 390 1.20 -16.41 16.94
CA LEU A 390 2.24 -15.44 17.34
C LEU A 390 3.41 -16.15 18.02
N GLU A 391 3.16 -17.11 18.91
CA GLU A 391 4.21 -17.94 19.53
C GLU A 391 5.05 -18.68 18.47
N ARG A 392 4.41 -19.24 17.44
CA ARG A 392 5.14 -19.90 16.33
C ARG A 392 5.97 -18.93 15.51
N LEU A 393 5.47 -17.71 15.29
CA LEU A 393 6.25 -16.64 14.65
C LEU A 393 7.46 -16.27 15.50
N GLU A 394 7.29 -16.12 16.82
CA GLU A 394 8.39 -15.82 17.75
C GLU A 394 9.44 -16.94 17.80
N VAL A 395 8.99 -18.22 17.84
CA VAL A 395 9.88 -19.37 17.76
C VAL A 395 10.67 -19.37 16.46
N TRP A 396 10.01 -19.13 15.32
CA TRP A 396 10.69 -19.02 14.02
C TRP A 396 11.72 -17.88 14.04
N ILE A 397 11.35 -16.68 14.50
CA ILE A 397 12.22 -15.52 14.61
C ILE A 397 13.48 -15.87 15.42
N ARG A 398 13.34 -16.45 16.60
CA ARG A 398 14.48 -16.84 17.47
C ARG A 398 15.34 -17.90 16.82
N THR A 399 14.72 -18.92 16.18
CA THR A 399 15.45 -20.04 15.56
C THR A 399 16.33 -19.58 14.39
N VAL A 400 15.86 -18.61 13.59
CA VAL A 400 16.63 -18.14 12.43
C VAL A 400 17.48 -16.91 12.74
N GLY A 401 17.07 -16.09 13.72
CA GLY A 401 17.67 -14.80 14.02
C GLY A 401 19.02 -14.86 14.74
N GLY A 402 19.36 -16.00 15.36
CA GLY A 402 20.68 -16.22 15.97
C GLY A 402 21.77 -16.59 14.97
N ARG A 403 21.49 -16.64 13.67
CA ARG A 403 22.51 -16.96 12.65
C ARG A 403 23.33 -15.72 12.32
N GLU A 404 24.61 -15.79 12.68
CA GLU A 404 25.59 -14.72 12.50
C GLU A 404 26.12 -14.69 11.07
N ASP A 405 25.52 -13.87 10.22
CA ASP A 405 26.19 -13.16 9.14
C ASP A 405 25.72 -11.72 9.24
N GLY A 406 26.52 -10.89 9.89
CA GLY A 406 26.16 -9.49 10.19
C GLY A 406 25.67 -8.75 8.94
N LEU A 407 24.61 -7.98 9.08
CA LEU A 407 24.30 -6.94 8.10
C LEU A 407 25.54 -6.03 8.02
N PRO A 408 26.12 -5.76 6.85
CA PRO A 408 27.21 -4.80 6.77
C PRO A 408 26.74 -3.47 7.35
N ILE A 409 27.45 -2.99 8.35
CA ILE A 409 27.26 -1.68 8.95
C ILE A 409 27.67 -0.69 7.88
N THR A 410 26.71 0.09 7.37
CA THR A 410 27.03 1.24 6.51
C THR A 410 27.81 2.27 7.34
N PRO A 411 28.87 2.92 6.77
CA PRO A 411 29.60 3.96 7.47
C PRO A 411 28.66 5.15 7.75
N GLY A 412 28.21 5.27 8.99
CA GLY A 412 27.27 6.31 9.45
C GLY A 412 26.61 6.01 10.80
N ASP A 413 26.73 4.80 11.30
CA ASP A 413 26.14 4.35 12.58
C ASP A 413 27.13 4.58 13.78
N ARG A 414 27.79 5.75 13.86
CA ARG A 414 28.51 6.20 15.08
C ARG A 414 27.95 7.50 15.59
#